data_dad6d032847a2fd6a35d9eeeda430ac3
#
_entry.id   dad6d032847a2fd6a35d9eeeda430ac3
#
_cell.length_a   1.000
_cell.length_b   1.000
_cell.length_c   1.000
_cell.angle_alpha   90.00
_cell.angle_beta   90.00
_cell.angle_gamma   90.00
#
_symmetry.space_group_name_H-M   'P 1'
#
loop_
_entity.id
_entity.type
_entity.pdbx_description
1 polymer ?
#
loop_
_entity_poly.entity_id
_entity_poly.type
_entity_poly.pdbx_seq_one_letter_code
_entity_poly.pdbx_strand_id
1 'polypeptide(L)'
;VIDHDVLARRVVEPGSAALADIVGEFGDRVITAGELDRTALAAIVFTDDQARDTLNEIIHPYVFAAADAADRQARVDGVGVVVHDIPLLVETGQGGDFDMVVCIDAPVDVRVARLESSRGLTRQQALQRIGAQATDADRALACDVQLDGGGTTDALRAQVDWFWEQHLPS
;
A
#
# COMPACT_ATOMS: atom_id res chain seq x y z
N VAL A 1 -8.28 -7.25 -8.84
CA VAL A 1 -7.27 -6.70 -7.91
C VAL A 1 -7.80 -5.41 -7.32
N ILE A 2 -7.67 -5.26 -6.00
CA ILE A 2 -8.02 -4.06 -5.22
C ILE A 2 -6.71 -3.43 -4.76
N ASP A 3 -6.31 -2.33 -5.40
CA ASP A 3 -5.08 -1.59 -5.09
C ASP A 3 -5.41 -0.49 -4.05
N HIS A 4 -4.87 -0.65 -2.83
CA HIS A 4 -5.13 0.27 -1.71
C HIS A 4 -4.47 1.65 -1.92
N ASP A 5 -3.37 1.76 -2.66
CA ASP A 5 -2.78 3.05 -3.02
C ASP A 5 -3.66 3.82 -4.00
N VAL A 6 -4.34 3.11 -4.93
CA VAL A 6 -5.33 3.71 -5.82
C VAL A 6 -6.55 4.16 -5.04
N LEU A 7 -7.05 3.33 -4.11
CA LEU A 7 -8.17 3.70 -3.25
C LEU A 7 -7.84 4.92 -2.39
N ALA A 8 -6.66 4.98 -1.76
CA ALA A 8 -6.23 6.12 -0.95
C ALA A 8 -6.15 7.43 -1.76
N ARG A 9 -5.94 7.34 -3.07
CA ARG A 9 -6.02 8.51 -3.95
C ARG A 9 -7.44 8.91 -4.29
N ARG A 10 -8.33 7.94 -4.49
CA ARG A 10 -9.73 8.17 -4.88
C ARG A 10 -10.58 8.71 -3.74
N VAL A 11 -10.39 8.20 -2.52
CA VAL A 11 -11.20 8.63 -1.36
C VAL A 11 -11.02 10.11 -1.02
N VAL A 12 -9.95 10.76 -1.47
CA VAL A 12 -9.66 12.18 -1.26
C VAL A 12 -9.88 13.04 -2.51
N GLU A 13 -10.66 12.55 -3.48
CA GLU A 13 -11.04 13.34 -4.65
C GLU A 13 -11.94 14.54 -4.26
N PRO A 14 -12.00 15.60 -5.08
CA PRO A 14 -12.83 16.78 -4.79
C PRO A 14 -14.27 16.43 -4.43
N GLY A 15 -14.76 17.00 -3.33
CA GLY A 15 -16.12 16.78 -2.84
C GLY A 15 -16.31 15.53 -1.98
N SER A 16 -15.28 14.75 -1.74
CA SER A 16 -15.34 13.59 -0.83
C SER A 16 -15.37 14.01 0.65
N ALA A 17 -15.96 13.15 1.49
CA ALA A 17 -15.97 13.36 2.93
C ALA A 17 -14.55 13.30 3.52
N ALA A 18 -13.70 12.36 3.04
CA ALA A 18 -12.31 12.27 3.50
C ALA A 18 -11.52 13.55 3.23
N LEU A 19 -11.71 14.18 2.06
CA LEU A 19 -11.07 15.46 1.77
C LEU A 19 -11.56 16.56 2.72
N ALA A 20 -12.87 16.59 3.02
CA ALA A 20 -13.44 17.57 3.97
C ALA A 20 -12.85 17.39 5.38
N ASP A 21 -12.70 16.15 5.84
CA ASP A 21 -12.11 15.86 7.15
C ASP A 21 -10.61 16.26 7.20
N ILE A 22 -9.85 16.00 6.12
CA ILE A 22 -8.46 16.45 6.00
C ILE A 22 -8.37 17.98 6.06
N VAL A 23 -9.26 18.69 5.37
CA VAL A 23 -9.30 20.16 5.41
C VAL A 23 -9.69 20.66 6.80
N GLY A 24 -10.63 19.99 7.47
CA GLY A 24 -11.01 20.29 8.84
C GLY A 24 -9.85 20.25 9.82
N GLU A 25 -8.95 19.27 9.64
CA GLU A 25 -7.79 19.08 10.52
C GLU A 25 -6.60 19.94 10.13
N PHE A 26 -6.22 19.93 8.84
CA PHE A 26 -4.99 20.56 8.36
C PHE A 26 -5.19 22.00 7.85
N GLY A 27 -6.44 22.43 7.67
CA GLY A 27 -6.82 23.75 7.15
C GLY A 27 -6.67 23.88 5.64
N ASP A 28 -7.05 25.05 5.11
CA ASP A 28 -7.05 25.31 3.66
C ASP A 28 -5.66 25.26 3.00
N ARG A 29 -4.60 25.28 3.79
CA ARG A 29 -3.21 25.20 3.27
C ARG A 29 -2.88 23.91 2.54
N VAL A 30 -3.71 22.87 2.69
CA VAL A 30 -3.56 21.59 2.01
C VAL A 30 -4.46 21.45 0.77
N ILE A 31 -5.08 22.56 0.31
CA ILE A 31 -5.93 22.62 -0.88
C ILE A 31 -5.36 23.58 -1.89
N THR A 32 -5.33 23.16 -3.15
CA THR A 32 -5.01 24.02 -4.30
C THR A 32 -6.06 23.78 -5.40
N ALA A 33 -6.72 24.82 -5.86
CA ALA A 33 -7.77 24.77 -6.89
C ALA A 33 -8.93 23.79 -6.59
N GLY A 34 -9.27 23.58 -5.31
CA GLY A 34 -10.32 22.66 -4.87
C GLY A 34 -9.90 21.19 -4.76
N GLU A 35 -8.64 20.88 -5.01
CA GLU A 35 -8.06 19.55 -4.91
C GLU A 35 -7.04 19.48 -3.77
N LEU A 36 -6.79 18.27 -3.26
CA LEU A 36 -5.76 18.03 -2.24
C LEU A 36 -4.36 18.35 -2.80
N ASP A 37 -3.70 19.34 -2.21
CA ASP A 37 -2.28 19.61 -2.45
C ASP A 37 -1.43 18.57 -1.71
N ARG A 38 -1.11 17.47 -2.39
CA ARG A 38 -0.33 16.37 -1.83
C ARG A 38 1.07 16.79 -1.44
N THR A 39 1.65 17.80 -2.11
CA THR A 39 2.98 18.32 -1.79
C THR A 39 2.94 19.10 -0.47
N ALA A 40 1.95 19.98 -0.31
CA ALA A 40 1.76 20.72 0.92
C ALA A 40 1.45 19.80 2.12
N LEU A 41 0.54 18.82 1.93
CA LEU A 41 0.24 17.83 2.97
C LEU A 41 1.46 16.98 3.32
N ALA A 42 2.19 16.48 2.32
CA ALA A 42 3.42 15.70 2.53
C ALA A 42 4.47 16.48 3.32
N ALA A 43 4.64 17.78 3.06
CA ALA A 43 5.58 18.62 3.81
C ALA A 43 5.23 18.71 5.30
N ILE A 44 3.94 18.65 5.65
CA ILE A 44 3.49 18.66 7.05
C ILE A 44 3.78 17.31 7.69
N VAL A 45 3.27 16.22 7.11
CA VAL A 45 3.32 14.88 7.73
C VAL A 45 4.71 14.25 7.67
N PHE A 46 5.61 14.76 6.83
CA PHE A 46 6.99 14.30 6.77
C PHE A 46 7.83 14.80 7.97
N THR A 47 7.46 15.94 8.55
CA THR A 47 8.21 16.59 9.65
C THR A 47 7.53 16.42 11.00
N ASP A 48 6.31 15.90 11.04
CA ASP A 48 5.50 15.77 12.24
C ASP A 48 4.83 14.37 12.26
N ASP A 49 5.35 13.50 13.13
CA ASP A 49 4.84 12.13 13.29
C ASP A 49 3.38 12.12 13.77
N GLN A 50 2.98 13.06 14.65
CA GLN A 50 1.61 13.15 15.14
C GLN A 50 0.66 13.57 14.01
N ALA A 51 1.05 14.52 13.17
CA ALA A 51 0.27 14.92 12.00
C ALA A 51 0.10 13.75 11.01
N ARG A 52 1.16 12.93 10.85
CA ARG A 52 1.08 11.72 10.02
C ARG A 52 0.10 10.70 10.59
N ASP A 53 0.13 10.46 11.89
CA ASP A 53 -0.76 9.52 12.55
C ASP A 53 -2.21 10.00 12.46
N THR A 54 -2.46 11.28 12.69
CA THR A 54 -3.80 11.88 12.51
C THR A 54 -4.29 11.74 11.05
N LEU A 55 -3.43 11.99 10.06
CA LEU A 55 -3.80 11.79 8.66
C LEU A 55 -4.19 10.33 8.37
N ASN A 56 -3.44 9.38 8.92
CA ASN A 56 -3.76 7.97 8.78
C ASN A 56 -5.10 7.61 9.44
N GLU A 57 -5.35 8.11 10.64
CA GLU A 57 -6.64 7.93 11.34
C GLU A 57 -7.83 8.46 10.54
N ILE A 58 -7.66 9.59 9.82
CA ILE A 58 -8.68 10.15 8.94
C ILE A 58 -8.87 9.27 7.70
N ILE A 59 -7.79 8.87 7.01
CA ILE A 59 -7.87 8.24 5.68
C ILE A 59 -8.24 6.74 5.77
N HIS A 60 -7.70 6.00 6.74
CA HIS A 60 -7.86 4.55 6.80
C HIS A 60 -9.32 4.08 6.80
N PRO A 61 -10.25 4.68 7.57
CA PRO A 61 -11.66 4.24 7.53
C PRO A 61 -12.29 4.35 6.15
N TYR A 62 -11.94 5.40 5.38
CA TYR A 62 -12.46 5.60 4.03
C TYR A 62 -11.87 4.60 3.03
N VAL A 63 -10.57 4.31 3.14
CA VAL A 63 -9.92 3.30 2.29
C VAL A 63 -10.49 1.92 2.57
N PHE A 64 -10.66 1.55 3.84
CA PHE A 64 -11.23 0.26 4.22
C PHE A 64 -12.67 0.12 3.75
N ALA A 65 -13.50 1.14 3.94
CA ALA A 65 -14.87 1.12 3.45
C ALA A 65 -14.95 0.98 1.91
N ALA A 66 -14.03 1.62 1.19
CA ALA A 66 -13.94 1.51 -0.26
C ALA A 66 -13.45 0.12 -0.71
N ALA A 67 -12.48 -0.46 -0.01
CA ALA A 67 -11.99 -1.82 -0.26
C ALA A 67 -13.09 -2.86 0.00
N ASP A 68 -13.79 -2.77 1.14
CA ASP A 68 -14.93 -3.62 1.47
C ASP A 68 -16.06 -3.53 0.44
N ALA A 69 -16.34 -2.33 -0.07
CA ALA A 69 -17.34 -2.15 -1.11
C ALA A 69 -16.94 -2.83 -2.41
N ALA A 70 -15.65 -2.73 -2.79
CA ALA A 70 -15.11 -3.40 -3.96
C ALA A 70 -15.11 -4.92 -3.80
N ASP A 71 -14.78 -5.43 -2.62
CA ASP A 71 -14.82 -6.87 -2.31
C ASP A 71 -16.26 -7.42 -2.37
N ARG A 72 -17.22 -6.70 -1.75
CA ARG A 72 -18.64 -7.09 -1.85
C ARG A 72 -19.13 -7.12 -3.30
N GLN A 73 -18.72 -6.15 -4.13
CA GLN A 73 -19.09 -6.13 -5.54
C GLN A 73 -18.48 -7.32 -6.28
N ALA A 74 -17.21 -7.64 -6.04
CA ALA A 74 -16.56 -8.81 -6.64
C ALA A 74 -17.30 -10.11 -6.29
N ARG A 75 -17.77 -10.27 -5.05
CA ARG A 75 -18.58 -11.42 -4.62
C ARG A 75 -19.93 -11.47 -5.35
N VAL A 76 -20.61 -10.35 -5.52
CA VAL A 76 -21.87 -10.26 -6.29
C VAL A 76 -21.64 -10.65 -7.75
N ASP A 77 -20.50 -10.25 -8.32
CA ASP A 77 -20.10 -10.56 -9.70
C ASP A 77 -19.60 -12.02 -9.88
N GLY A 78 -19.55 -12.81 -8.79
CA GLY A 78 -19.14 -14.21 -8.82
C GLY A 78 -17.62 -14.41 -9.02
N VAL A 79 -16.81 -13.41 -8.66
CA VAL A 79 -15.34 -13.49 -8.74
C VAL A 79 -14.84 -14.48 -7.68
N GLY A 80 -14.14 -15.52 -8.10
CA GLY A 80 -13.66 -16.59 -7.22
C GLY A 80 -12.45 -16.19 -6.36
N VAL A 81 -11.63 -15.26 -6.85
CA VAL A 81 -10.41 -14.79 -6.14
C VAL A 81 -10.32 -13.28 -6.21
N VAL A 82 -10.20 -12.64 -5.05
CA VAL A 82 -9.93 -11.20 -4.92
C VAL A 82 -8.54 -11.02 -4.36
N VAL A 83 -7.73 -10.20 -5.01
CA VAL A 83 -6.38 -9.87 -4.56
C VAL A 83 -6.37 -8.42 -4.08
N HIS A 84 -5.98 -8.23 -2.82
CA HIS A 84 -5.72 -6.91 -2.25
C HIS A 84 -4.22 -6.60 -2.33
N ASP A 85 -3.85 -5.50 -2.96
CA ASP A 85 -2.49 -4.97 -2.97
C ASP A 85 -2.37 -3.92 -1.86
N ILE A 86 -1.66 -4.29 -0.77
CA ILE A 86 -1.53 -3.48 0.45
C ILE A 86 -0.05 -3.34 0.80
N PRO A 87 0.59 -2.22 0.44
CA PRO A 87 2.03 -2.03 0.64
C PRO A 87 2.48 -2.09 2.11
N LEU A 88 1.61 -1.74 3.05
CA LEU A 88 1.91 -1.67 4.50
C LEU A 88 1.08 -2.68 5.31
N LEU A 89 0.73 -3.84 4.73
CA LEU A 89 -0.08 -4.87 5.38
C LEU A 89 0.49 -5.31 6.73
N VAL A 90 1.81 -5.52 6.78
CA VAL A 90 2.51 -6.01 7.98
C VAL A 90 2.57 -4.94 9.05
N GLU A 91 2.91 -3.72 8.66
CA GLU A 91 3.00 -2.56 9.56
C GLU A 91 1.65 -2.21 10.20
N THR A 92 0.55 -2.44 9.48
CA THR A 92 -0.81 -2.18 9.97
C THR A 92 -1.46 -3.39 10.66
N GLY A 93 -0.81 -4.55 10.65
CA GLY A 93 -1.27 -5.76 11.34
C GLY A 93 -2.53 -6.39 10.74
N GLN A 94 -2.84 -6.13 9.47
CA GLN A 94 -4.08 -6.55 8.80
C GLN A 94 -4.02 -7.96 8.20
N GLY A 95 -2.91 -8.70 8.35
CA GLY A 95 -2.75 -10.03 7.74
C GLY A 95 -3.87 -11.02 8.11
N GLY A 96 -4.43 -10.92 9.33
CA GLY A 96 -5.50 -11.80 9.80
C GLY A 96 -6.87 -11.60 9.13
N ASP A 97 -7.04 -10.57 8.31
CA ASP A 97 -8.30 -10.27 7.60
C ASP A 97 -8.41 -11.00 6.25
N PHE A 98 -7.36 -11.71 5.83
CA PHE A 98 -7.27 -12.38 4.54
C PHE A 98 -7.12 -13.89 4.69
N ASP A 99 -7.68 -14.65 3.74
CA ASP A 99 -7.57 -16.11 3.70
C ASP A 99 -6.11 -16.55 3.44
N MET A 100 -5.32 -15.72 2.78
CA MET A 100 -3.92 -15.97 2.45
C MET A 100 -3.16 -14.67 2.24
N VAL A 101 -1.97 -14.58 2.80
CA VAL A 101 -1.03 -13.47 2.62
C VAL A 101 0.17 -13.92 1.80
N VAL A 102 0.39 -13.25 0.67
CA VAL A 102 1.54 -13.49 -0.21
C VAL A 102 2.49 -12.30 -0.13
N CYS A 103 3.72 -12.54 0.28
CA CYS A 103 4.77 -11.52 0.30
C CYS A 103 5.71 -11.69 -0.91
N ILE A 104 6.10 -10.58 -1.52
CA ILE A 104 7.17 -10.53 -2.51
C ILE A 104 8.40 -9.92 -1.84
N ASP A 105 9.43 -10.72 -1.63
CA ASP A 105 10.66 -10.24 -0.98
C ASP A 105 11.83 -10.15 -1.97
N ALA A 106 12.75 -9.24 -1.69
CA ALA A 106 13.96 -9.07 -2.49
C ALA A 106 15.12 -8.64 -1.58
N PRO A 107 16.35 -9.08 -1.86
CA PRO A 107 17.54 -8.67 -1.12
C PRO A 107 17.65 -7.15 -1.01
N VAL A 108 18.13 -6.66 0.12
CA VAL A 108 18.23 -5.19 0.39
C VAL A 108 18.96 -4.45 -0.71
N ASP A 109 20.08 -5.01 -1.22
CA ASP A 109 20.83 -4.36 -2.30
C ASP A 109 20.04 -4.26 -3.61
N VAL A 110 19.18 -5.23 -3.91
CA VAL A 110 18.28 -5.19 -5.08
C VAL A 110 17.23 -4.11 -4.88
N ARG A 111 16.62 -4.02 -3.68
CA ARG A 111 15.65 -2.97 -3.33
C ARG A 111 16.28 -1.59 -3.44
N VAL A 112 17.49 -1.40 -2.90
CA VAL A 112 18.25 -0.15 -3.01
C VAL A 112 18.49 0.23 -4.46
N ALA A 113 19.05 -0.68 -5.28
CA ALA A 113 19.32 -0.41 -6.68
C ALA A 113 18.04 -0.02 -7.47
N ARG A 114 16.92 -0.65 -7.17
CA ARG A 114 15.61 -0.31 -7.78
C ARG A 114 15.14 1.08 -7.37
N LEU A 115 15.29 1.47 -6.10
CA LEU A 115 14.92 2.79 -5.61
C LEU A 115 15.82 3.90 -6.21
N GLU A 116 17.11 3.64 -6.34
CA GLU A 116 18.05 4.54 -7.00
C GLU A 116 17.65 4.76 -8.47
N SER A 117 17.42 3.68 -9.22
CA SER A 117 17.13 3.75 -10.65
C SER A 117 15.73 4.28 -10.98
N SER A 118 14.70 3.88 -10.22
CA SER A 118 13.30 4.20 -10.55
C SER A 118 12.79 5.49 -9.90
N ARG A 119 13.40 5.91 -8.76
CA ARG A 119 12.96 7.07 -7.98
C ARG A 119 14.01 8.15 -7.85
N GLY A 120 15.23 7.93 -8.37
CA GLY A 120 16.34 8.87 -8.28
C GLY A 120 16.83 9.12 -6.85
N LEU A 121 16.56 8.19 -5.92
CA LEU A 121 17.00 8.31 -4.53
C LEU A 121 18.49 8.05 -4.43
N THR A 122 19.16 8.71 -3.47
CA THR A 122 20.51 8.29 -3.08
C THR A 122 20.45 6.97 -2.29
N ARG A 123 21.56 6.24 -2.24
CA ARG A 123 21.67 4.99 -1.45
C ARG A 123 21.24 5.20 0.01
N GLN A 124 21.64 6.33 0.61
CA GLN A 124 21.28 6.65 1.98
C GLN A 124 19.75 6.83 2.14
N GLN A 125 19.11 7.56 1.23
CA GLN A 125 17.65 7.75 1.25
C GLN A 125 16.91 6.42 1.01
N ALA A 126 17.42 5.58 0.11
CA ALA A 126 16.87 4.25 -0.13
C ALA A 126 16.93 3.36 1.11
N LEU A 127 18.08 3.33 1.80
CA LEU A 127 18.25 2.57 3.05
C LEU A 127 17.36 3.10 4.17
N GLN A 128 17.22 4.42 4.32
CA GLN A 128 16.30 5.02 5.29
C GLN A 128 14.85 4.60 5.02
N ARG A 129 14.43 4.61 3.75
CA ARG A 129 13.08 4.20 3.36
C ARG A 129 12.83 2.72 3.63
N ILE A 130 13.80 1.85 3.33
CA ILE A 130 13.70 0.41 3.62
C ILE A 130 13.64 0.17 5.13
N GLY A 131 14.49 0.84 5.90
CA GLY A 131 14.55 0.70 7.36
C GLY A 131 13.34 1.27 8.12
N ALA A 132 12.51 2.07 7.48
CA ALA A 132 11.24 2.56 8.04
C ALA A 132 10.06 1.59 7.87
N GLN A 133 10.25 0.50 7.13
CA GLN A 133 9.25 -0.55 6.92
C GLN A 133 9.51 -1.73 7.87
N ALA A 134 8.54 -2.66 7.93
CA ALA A 134 8.69 -3.92 8.66
C ALA A 134 9.96 -4.67 8.21
N THR A 135 10.60 -5.34 9.16
CA THR A 135 11.81 -6.11 8.86
C THR A 135 11.50 -7.30 7.95
N ASP A 136 12.53 -7.84 7.28
CA ASP A 136 12.37 -9.05 6.45
C ASP A 136 11.85 -10.22 7.31
N ALA A 137 12.24 -10.30 8.59
CA ALA A 137 11.75 -11.32 9.52
C ALA A 137 10.27 -11.12 9.86
N ASP A 138 9.83 -9.88 10.12
CA ASP A 138 8.42 -9.59 10.40
C ASP A 138 7.53 -9.90 9.19
N ARG A 139 7.99 -9.55 7.98
CA ARG A 139 7.28 -9.92 6.74
C ARG A 139 7.19 -11.41 6.55
N ALA A 140 8.30 -12.16 6.76
CA ALA A 140 8.31 -13.60 6.65
C ALA A 140 7.39 -14.30 7.66
N LEU A 141 7.20 -13.72 8.85
CA LEU A 141 6.27 -14.24 9.85
C LEU A 141 4.79 -13.92 9.52
N ALA A 142 4.54 -12.85 8.80
CA ALA A 142 3.20 -12.40 8.47
C ALA A 142 2.63 -13.02 7.18
N CYS A 143 3.46 -13.65 6.35
CA CYS A 143 3.02 -14.23 5.08
C CYS A 143 2.92 -15.75 5.13
N ASP A 144 1.91 -16.29 4.43
CA ASP A 144 1.73 -17.73 4.20
C ASP A 144 2.61 -18.22 3.06
N VAL A 145 2.85 -17.37 2.07
CA VAL A 145 3.68 -17.66 0.91
C VAL A 145 4.63 -16.52 0.61
N GLN A 146 5.90 -16.85 0.35
CA GLN A 146 6.92 -15.88 -0.02
C GLN A 146 7.40 -16.14 -1.45
N LEU A 147 7.34 -15.12 -2.30
CA LEU A 147 7.85 -15.14 -3.66
C LEU A 147 9.15 -14.34 -3.76
N ASP A 148 10.11 -14.86 -4.56
CA ASP A 148 11.39 -14.18 -4.77
C ASP A 148 11.24 -13.06 -5.82
N GLY A 149 11.27 -11.84 -5.35
CA GLY A 149 11.30 -10.63 -6.17
C GLY A 149 12.71 -10.15 -6.51
N GLY A 150 13.77 -10.87 -6.13
CA GLY A 150 15.15 -10.47 -6.38
C GLY A 150 15.59 -10.61 -7.85
N GLY A 151 14.91 -11.46 -8.59
CA GLY A 151 15.19 -11.74 -10.00
C GLY A 151 14.53 -10.77 -10.99
N THR A 152 14.35 -11.27 -12.21
CA THR A 152 13.65 -10.55 -13.29
C THR A 152 12.14 -10.59 -13.11
N THR A 153 11.42 -9.68 -13.78
CA THR A 153 9.94 -9.67 -13.80
C THR A 153 9.38 -10.98 -14.35
N ASP A 154 10.02 -11.57 -15.36
CA ASP A 154 9.56 -12.83 -15.95
C ASP A 154 9.76 -14.02 -14.99
N ALA A 155 10.84 -14.01 -14.21
CA ALA A 155 11.06 -15.01 -13.17
C ALA A 155 9.99 -14.91 -12.05
N LEU A 156 9.64 -13.70 -11.65
CA LEU A 156 8.57 -13.49 -10.67
C LEU A 156 7.20 -13.90 -11.24
N ARG A 157 6.89 -13.57 -12.50
CA ARG A 157 5.66 -14.02 -13.16
C ARG A 157 5.54 -15.54 -13.16
N ALA A 158 6.60 -16.25 -13.52
CA ALA A 158 6.60 -17.71 -13.50
C ALA A 158 6.32 -18.30 -12.11
N GLN A 159 6.80 -17.63 -11.04
CA GLN A 159 6.46 -18.01 -9.66
C GLN A 159 4.97 -17.75 -9.34
N VAL A 160 4.43 -16.60 -9.80
CA VAL A 160 3.01 -16.27 -9.62
C VAL A 160 2.12 -17.25 -10.37
N ASP A 161 2.45 -17.59 -11.63
CA ASP A 161 1.70 -18.54 -12.44
C ASP A 161 1.68 -19.93 -11.77
N TRP A 162 2.85 -20.39 -11.32
CA TRP A 162 2.96 -21.66 -10.59
C TRP A 162 2.16 -21.64 -9.29
N PHE A 163 2.27 -20.55 -8.49
CA PHE A 163 1.50 -20.37 -7.25
C PHE A 163 0.00 -20.42 -7.53
N TRP A 164 -0.46 -19.73 -8.59
CA TRP A 164 -1.87 -19.69 -8.97
C TRP A 164 -2.41 -21.09 -9.27
N GLU A 165 -1.68 -21.86 -10.08
CA GLU A 165 -2.06 -23.24 -10.44
C GLU A 165 -2.13 -24.19 -9.25
N GLN A 166 -1.31 -23.96 -8.21
CA GLN A 166 -1.22 -24.88 -7.08
C GLN A 166 -2.22 -24.57 -5.95
N HIS A 167 -2.59 -23.30 -5.77
CA HIS A 167 -3.25 -22.85 -4.55
C HIS A 167 -4.62 -22.23 -4.78
N LEU A 168 -4.96 -21.85 -6.00
CA LEU A 168 -6.20 -21.13 -6.26
C LEU A 168 -7.15 -21.95 -7.14
N PRO A 169 -8.48 -21.76 -7.00
CA PRO A 169 -9.48 -22.50 -7.77
C PRO A 169 -9.37 -22.19 -9.26
N SER A 170 -9.53 -23.22 -10.07
CA SER A 170 -9.56 -23.15 -11.54
C SER A 170 -10.81 -22.43 -12.03
#